data_f6919ffb5ba5f83e4428525b216cd770
#
_entry.id   f6919ffb5ba5f83e4428525b216cd770
#
_cell.length_a   1.000
_cell.length_b   1.000
_cell.length_c   1.000
_cell.angle_alpha   90.00
_cell.angle_beta   90.00
_cell.angle_gamma   90.00
#
_symmetry.space_group_name_H-M   'P 1'
#
loop_
_entity.id
_entity.type
_entity.pdbx_description
1 polymer ?
#
loop_
_entity_poly.entity_id
_entity_poly.type
_entity_poly.pdbx_seq_one_letter_code
_entity_poly.pdbx_strand_id
1 'polypeptide(L)'
;MTQRKLEGRKALVSGGASGIGEASARLLAAEGAAVMISDIDDANGERVVREICEAGGVAHYRHVDVTNRTAVRRMVHDAEATLGGLGILMNNAMTNPSADYTEDQRWDLMLESGLSAYWAAATEAAPILARSGHGAIVSIASIAGARLGIDFASEAYSAAKAGTIGLSRKLAKRFGPSGVRSNVICPGVIETPRWRSPGSPEPQFARRYRQMAPLGRFGQTPEVAKLVLFLASDDSSYITGQDIAIDGGFTMAFRFESVDFDAE
;
A
#
# COMPACT_ATOMS: atom_id res chain seq x y z
N MET A 1 -11.30 27.80 7.21
CA MET A 1 -11.34 26.32 7.12
C MET A 1 -10.42 25.93 5.96
N THR A 2 -9.39 25.12 6.21
CA THR A 2 -8.53 24.59 5.14
C THR A 2 -9.37 23.68 4.26
N GLN A 3 -9.32 23.89 2.95
CA GLN A 3 -10.05 23.07 1.97
C GLN A 3 -9.54 21.62 2.06
N ARG A 4 -10.45 20.64 2.18
CA ARG A 4 -10.12 19.21 2.19
C ARG A 4 -9.57 18.83 0.81
N LYS A 5 -8.45 18.09 0.78
CA LYS A 5 -7.73 17.77 -0.45
C LYS A 5 -8.47 16.80 -1.38
N LEU A 6 -9.39 16.02 -0.85
CA LEU A 6 -10.11 14.97 -1.58
C LEU A 6 -11.64 15.17 -1.53
N GLU A 7 -12.12 16.37 -1.32
CA GLU A 7 -13.56 16.66 -1.28
C GLU A 7 -14.25 16.15 -2.54
N GLY A 8 -15.28 15.30 -2.37
CA GLY A 8 -16.03 14.67 -3.45
C GLY A 8 -15.31 13.55 -4.21
N ARG A 9 -14.06 13.21 -3.85
CA ARG A 9 -13.32 12.08 -4.44
C ARG A 9 -13.85 10.76 -3.90
N LYS A 10 -13.58 9.68 -4.63
CA LYS A 10 -14.04 8.32 -4.36
C LYS A 10 -12.87 7.38 -4.41
N ALA A 11 -12.63 6.63 -3.33
CA ALA A 11 -11.45 5.80 -3.15
C ALA A 11 -11.81 4.35 -2.84
N LEU A 12 -11.08 3.42 -3.46
CA LEU A 12 -11.06 2.00 -3.09
C LEU A 12 -9.72 1.68 -2.44
N VAL A 13 -9.76 1.13 -1.22
CA VAL A 13 -8.58 0.73 -0.45
C VAL A 13 -8.64 -0.77 -0.18
N SER A 14 -7.75 -1.55 -0.77
CA SER A 14 -7.63 -2.98 -0.46
C SER A 14 -6.74 -3.21 0.76
N GLY A 15 -7.10 -4.17 1.62
CA GLY A 15 -6.39 -4.41 2.89
C GLY A 15 -6.58 -3.26 3.88
N GLY A 16 -7.79 -2.71 3.95
CA GLY A 16 -8.09 -1.51 4.73
C GLY A 16 -8.57 -1.77 6.17
N ALA A 17 -8.62 -3.02 6.61
CA ALA A 17 -9.05 -3.37 7.96
C ALA A 17 -7.96 -3.15 9.03
N SER A 18 -6.71 -2.98 8.64
CA SER A 18 -5.60 -2.79 9.58
C SER A 18 -4.41 -2.03 8.98
N GLY A 19 -3.47 -1.62 9.83
CA GLY A 19 -2.13 -1.15 9.46
C GLY A 19 -2.13 0.05 8.51
N ILE A 20 -1.35 -0.04 7.43
CA ILE A 20 -1.18 1.02 6.43
C ILE A 20 -2.51 1.30 5.71
N GLY A 21 -3.26 0.24 5.36
CA GLY A 21 -4.54 0.37 4.68
C GLY A 21 -5.58 1.10 5.53
N GLU A 22 -5.74 0.71 6.79
CA GLU A 22 -6.63 1.39 7.74
C GLU A 22 -6.26 2.87 7.92
N ALA A 23 -4.97 3.15 8.20
CA ALA A 23 -4.51 4.53 8.37
C ALA A 23 -4.75 5.39 7.12
N SER A 24 -4.57 4.79 5.93
CA SER A 24 -4.83 5.46 4.66
C SER A 24 -6.32 5.71 4.44
N ALA A 25 -7.17 4.70 4.65
CA ALA A 25 -8.62 4.83 4.50
C ALA A 25 -9.18 5.95 5.39
N ARG A 26 -8.74 5.99 6.66
CA ARG A 26 -9.12 7.06 7.61
C ARG A 26 -8.70 8.43 7.15
N LEU A 27 -7.46 8.58 6.71
CA LEU A 27 -6.95 9.88 6.26
C LEU A 27 -7.63 10.35 4.97
N LEU A 28 -7.82 9.45 3.99
CA LEU A 28 -8.54 9.79 2.75
C LEU A 28 -9.98 10.24 3.05
N ALA A 29 -10.68 9.55 3.98
CA ALA A 29 -12.03 9.94 4.40
C ALA A 29 -12.04 11.29 5.16
N ALA A 30 -11.09 11.53 6.06
CA ALA A 30 -10.94 12.80 6.77
C ALA A 30 -10.70 13.98 5.82
N GLU A 31 -10.02 13.73 4.69
CA GLU A 31 -9.78 14.70 3.64
C GLU A 31 -10.93 14.79 2.61
N GLY A 32 -12.09 14.18 2.90
CA GLY A 32 -13.32 14.37 2.14
C GLY A 32 -13.63 13.31 1.07
N ALA A 33 -12.83 12.25 0.97
CA ALA A 33 -13.15 11.15 0.07
C ALA A 33 -14.25 10.24 0.65
N ALA A 34 -15.15 9.75 -0.20
CA ALA A 34 -15.94 8.57 0.10
C ALA A 34 -15.08 7.31 -0.15
N VAL A 35 -14.98 6.41 0.84
CA VAL A 35 -14.02 5.30 0.80
C VAL A 35 -14.74 3.95 0.83
N MET A 36 -14.43 3.08 -0.14
CA MET A 36 -14.70 1.66 -0.03
C MET A 36 -13.47 0.96 0.53
N ILE A 37 -13.63 0.23 1.63
CA ILE A 37 -12.61 -0.61 2.24
C ILE A 37 -12.89 -2.05 1.84
N SER A 38 -11.88 -2.79 1.40
CA SER A 38 -11.97 -4.24 1.19
C SER A 38 -10.91 -4.98 2.00
N ASP A 39 -11.32 -6.09 2.61
CA ASP A 39 -10.44 -6.96 3.39
C ASP A 39 -11.08 -8.34 3.54
N ILE A 40 -10.35 -9.33 4.07
CA ILE A 40 -10.90 -10.62 4.51
C ILE A 40 -11.34 -10.59 5.99
N ASP A 41 -10.90 -9.60 6.74
CA ASP A 41 -11.22 -9.41 8.17
C ASP A 41 -12.47 -8.53 8.32
N ASP A 42 -13.63 -9.18 8.32
CA ASP A 42 -14.93 -8.50 8.39
C ASP A 42 -15.07 -7.67 9.67
N ALA A 43 -14.65 -8.23 10.81
CA ALA A 43 -14.83 -7.58 12.10
C ALA A 43 -14.05 -6.25 12.19
N ASN A 44 -12.79 -6.26 11.75
CA ASN A 44 -11.97 -5.05 11.71
C ASN A 44 -12.37 -4.11 10.57
N GLY A 45 -12.76 -4.62 9.40
CA GLY A 45 -13.25 -3.80 8.29
C GLY A 45 -14.49 -3.00 8.67
N GLU A 46 -15.49 -3.64 9.29
CA GLU A 46 -16.70 -2.99 9.78
C GLU A 46 -16.42 -2.01 10.93
N ARG A 47 -15.48 -2.34 11.84
CA ARG A 47 -15.02 -1.42 12.87
C ARG A 47 -14.46 -0.13 12.28
N VAL A 48 -13.56 -0.25 11.29
CA VAL A 48 -12.94 0.92 10.65
C VAL A 48 -13.99 1.78 9.94
N VAL A 49 -14.93 1.17 9.23
CA VAL A 49 -16.04 1.90 8.58
C VAL A 49 -16.87 2.66 9.61
N ARG A 50 -17.30 1.99 10.69
CA ARG A 50 -18.10 2.62 11.74
C ARG A 50 -17.37 3.84 12.32
N GLU A 51 -16.08 3.70 12.68
CA GLU A 51 -15.30 4.78 13.26
C GLU A 51 -15.07 5.96 12.28
N ILE A 52 -14.91 5.69 10.97
CA ILE A 52 -14.85 6.74 9.95
C ILE A 52 -16.20 7.48 9.86
N CYS A 53 -17.32 6.77 9.88
CA CYS A 53 -18.64 7.37 9.81
C CYS A 53 -18.97 8.18 11.08
N GLU A 54 -18.61 7.70 12.27
CA GLU A 54 -18.73 8.43 13.54
C GLU A 54 -17.91 9.73 13.55
N ALA A 55 -16.76 9.74 12.85
CA ALA A 55 -15.95 10.94 12.65
C ALA A 55 -16.48 11.89 11.53
N GLY A 56 -17.65 11.59 10.95
CA GLY A 56 -18.29 12.41 9.93
C GLY A 56 -17.78 12.15 8.50
N GLY A 57 -17.02 11.09 8.26
CA GLY A 57 -16.61 10.64 6.95
C GLY A 57 -17.64 9.71 6.28
N VAL A 58 -17.37 9.30 5.04
CA VAL A 58 -18.19 8.33 4.30
C VAL A 58 -17.34 7.11 4.01
N ALA A 59 -17.74 5.95 4.52
CA ALA A 59 -17.04 4.70 4.27
C ALA A 59 -18.01 3.52 4.11
N HIS A 60 -17.58 2.51 3.34
CA HIS A 60 -18.28 1.25 3.13
C HIS A 60 -17.28 0.10 3.23
N TYR A 61 -17.75 -1.09 3.58
CA TYR A 61 -16.94 -2.30 3.66
C TYR A 61 -17.38 -3.33 2.63
N ARG A 62 -16.41 -4.09 2.12
CA ARG A 62 -16.65 -5.25 1.27
C ARG A 62 -15.67 -6.38 1.62
N HIS A 63 -16.20 -7.57 1.93
CA HIS A 63 -15.38 -8.77 2.07
C HIS A 63 -14.76 -9.16 0.73
N VAL A 64 -13.44 -9.27 0.65
CA VAL A 64 -12.71 -9.70 -0.56
C VAL A 64 -11.45 -10.48 -0.18
N ASP A 65 -11.36 -11.70 -0.69
CA ASP A 65 -10.10 -12.45 -0.72
C ASP A 65 -9.34 -12.07 -2.00
N VAL A 66 -8.21 -11.40 -1.83
CA VAL A 66 -7.37 -10.93 -2.95
C VAL A 66 -6.62 -12.04 -3.67
N THR A 67 -6.64 -13.27 -3.16
CA THR A 67 -6.14 -14.45 -3.91
C THR A 67 -7.09 -14.89 -5.02
N ASN A 68 -8.32 -14.38 -5.02
CA ASN A 68 -9.33 -14.62 -6.05
C ASN A 68 -9.44 -13.41 -6.99
N ARG A 69 -8.78 -13.47 -8.15
CA ARG A 69 -8.81 -12.39 -9.15
C ARG A 69 -10.19 -12.01 -9.65
N THR A 70 -11.14 -12.95 -9.69
CA THR A 70 -12.52 -12.65 -10.06
C THR A 70 -13.21 -11.80 -8.99
N ALA A 71 -12.99 -12.13 -7.70
CA ALA A 71 -13.47 -11.32 -6.59
C ALA A 71 -12.83 -9.92 -6.59
N VAL A 72 -11.53 -9.82 -6.91
CA VAL A 72 -10.81 -8.54 -7.04
C VAL A 72 -11.40 -7.66 -8.14
N ARG A 73 -11.71 -8.21 -9.32
CA ARG A 73 -12.37 -7.44 -10.39
C ARG A 73 -13.77 -6.99 -9.98
N ARG A 74 -14.54 -7.89 -9.37
CA ARG A 74 -15.88 -7.56 -8.87
C ARG A 74 -15.84 -6.46 -7.81
N MET A 75 -14.86 -6.48 -6.91
CA MET A 75 -14.65 -5.43 -5.90
C MET A 75 -14.57 -4.03 -6.51
N VAL A 76 -13.92 -3.89 -7.67
CA VAL A 76 -13.80 -2.60 -8.37
C VAL A 76 -15.16 -2.11 -8.85
N HIS A 77 -15.97 -2.99 -9.44
CA HIS A 77 -17.32 -2.63 -9.89
C HIS A 77 -18.28 -2.37 -8.72
N ASP A 78 -18.17 -3.15 -7.65
CA ASP A 78 -18.94 -2.93 -6.42
C ASP A 78 -18.60 -1.55 -5.80
N ALA A 79 -17.32 -1.15 -5.83
CA ALA A 79 -16.90 0.18 -5.38
C ALA A 79 -17.45 1.30 -6.28
N GLU A 80 -17.35 1.15 -7.60
CA GLU A 80 -17.94 2.11 -8.54
C GLU A 80 -19.44 2.30 -8.31
N ALA A 81 -20.18 1.19 -8.19
CA ALA A 81 -21.63 1.21 -8.00
C ALA A 81 -22.02 1.85 -6.66
N THR A 82 -21.33 1.48 -5.57
CA THR A 82 -21.64 1.97 -4.22
C THR A 82 -21.30 3.44 -4.05
N LEU A 83 -20.14 3.87 -4.57
CA LEU A 83 -19.65 5.24 -4.42
C LEU A 83 -20.15 6.18 -5.52
N GLY A 84 -20.77 5.64 -6.56
CA GLY A 84 -21.18 6.40 -7.75
C GLY A 84 -20.00 6.89 -8.59
N GLY A 85 -18.95 6.05 -8.72
CA GLY A 85 -17.72 6.30 -9.46
C GLY A 85 -16.47 5.91 -8.68
N LEU A 86 -15.29 6.08 -9.28
CA LEU A 86 -14.01 5.80 -8.65
C LEU A 86 -12.93 6.73 -9.21
N GLY A 87 -12.17 7.40 -8.33
CA GLY A 87 -11.06 8.28 -8.69
C GLY A 87 -9.71 7.82 -8.14
N ILE A 88 -9.72 7.01 -7.08
CA ILE A 88 -8.51 6.57 -6.39
C ILE A 88 -8.58 5.06 -6.17
N LEU A 89 -7.53 4.34 -6.56
CA LEU A 89 -7.31 2.93 -6.21
C LEU A 89 -6.04 2.82 -5.38
N MET A 90 -6.15 2.31 -4.16
CA MET A 90 -5.01 1.91 -3.34
C MET A 90 -4.89 0.39 -3.28
N ASN A 91 -3.86 -0.15 -3.92
CA ASN A 91 -3.47 -1.54 -3.83
C ASN A 91 -2.54 -1.74 -2.63
N ASN A 92 -3.05 -2.36 -1.55
CA ASN A 92 -2.29 -2.57 -0.33
C ASN A 92 -2.42 -4.00 0.23
N ALA A 93 -3.57 -4.66 0.02
CA ALA A 93 -3.80 -6.01 0.50
C ALA A 93 -2.73 -7.00 -0.01
N MET A 94 -2.26 -7.86 0.89
CA MET A 94 -1.40 -8.98 0.58
C MET A 94 -1.56 -10.05 1.66
N THR A 95 -1.79 -11.28 1.24
CA THR A 95 -1.91 -12.42 2.15
C THR A 95 -0.55 -12.80 2.74
N ASN A 96 -0.55 -13.15 4.01
CA ASN A 96 0.61 -13.74 4.67
C ASN A 96 0.39 -15.25 4.75
N PRO A 97 1.20 -16.07 4.05
CA PRO A 97 0.98 -17.51 4.06
C PRO A 97 1.21 -18.11 5.44
N SER A 98 0.41 -19.12 5.78
CA SER A 98 0.59 -19.95 6.99
C SER A 98 1.92 -20.68 6.98
N ALA A 99 2.41 -21.01 8.17
CA ALA A 99 3.61 -21.83 8.35
C ALA A 99 3.47 -23.24 7.73
N ASP A 100 2.23 -23.75 7.61
CA ASP A 100 1.94 -25.08 7.10
C ASP A 100 2.00 -25.20 5.57
N TYR A 101 2.12 -24.08 4.86
CA TYR A 101 2.21 -24.09 3.40
C TYR A 101 3.61 -24.52 2.94
N THR A 102 3.67 -25.30 1.84
CA THR A 102 4.92 -25.60 1.14
C THR A 102 5.54 -24.33 0.54
N GLU A 103 6.80 -24.38 0.12
CA GLU A 103 7.46 -23.24 -0.55
C GLU A 103 6.73 -22.83 -1.82
N ASP A 104 6.32 -23.78 -2.66
CA ASP A 104 5.58 -23.52 -3.88
C ASP A 104 4.23 -22.86 -3.59
N GLN A 105 3.49 -23.33 -2.59
CA GLN A 105 2.23 -22.71 -2.17
C GLN A 105 2.42 -21.29 -1.66
N ARG A 106 3.49 -21.05 -0.91
CA ARG A 106 3.85 -19.69 -0.45
C ARG A 106 4.21 -18.78 -1.60
N TRP A 107 4.98 -19.30 -2.55
CA TRP A 107 5.36 -18.59 -3.78
C TRP A 107 4.12 -18.15 -4.55
N ASP A 108 3.25 -19.11 -4.90
CA ASP A 108 2.04 -18.85 -5.67
C ASP A 108 1.11 -17.86 -4.97
N LEU A 109 0.89 -18.03 -3.67
CA LEU A 109 0.02 -17.18 -2.87
C LEU A 109 0.53 -15.74 -2.77
N MET A 110 1.84 -15.56 -2.60
CA MET A 110 2.47 -14.24 -2.53
C MET A 110 2.39 -13.50 -3.86
N LEU A 111 2.65 -14.19 -4.98
CA LEU A 111 2.53 -13.60 -6.32
C LEU A 111 1.07 -13.32 -6.66
N GLU A 112 0.14 -14.21 -6.30
CA GLU A 112 -1.27 -14.01 -6.59
C GLU A 112 -1.82 -12.82 -5.81
N SER A 113 -1.60 -12.75 -4.49
CA SER A 113 -2.15 -11.67 -3.66
C SER A 113 -1.39 -10.35 -3.79
N GLY A 114 -0.06 -10.38 -3.98
CA GLY A 114 0.79 -9.18 -3.96
C GLY A 114 1.10 -8.58 -5.32
N LEU A 115 0.86 -9.31 -6.43
CA LEU A 115 1.14 -8.83 -7.79
C LEU A 115 -0.04 -9.03 -8.74
N SER A 116 -0.56 -10.26 -8.87
CA SER A 116 -1.65 -10.55 -9.79
C SER A 116 -2.95 -9.83 -9.40
N ALA A 117 -3.26 -9.76 -8.11
CA ALA A 117 -4.39 -9.00 -7.58
C ALA A 117 -4.27 -7.50 -7.90
N TYR A 118 -3.08 -6.91 -7.73
CA TYR A 118 -2.83 -5.50 -8.03
C TYR A 118 -3.01 -5.21 -9.53
N TRP A 119 -2.51 -6.11 -10.38
CA TRP A 119 -2.74 -6.02 -11.82
C TRP A 119 -4.22 -6.12 -12.17
N ALA A 120 -4.95 -7.08 -11.59
CA ALA A 120 -6.37 -7.28 -11.85
C ALA A 120 -7.20 -6.06 -11.42
N ALA A 121 -6.98 -5.55 -10.20
CA ALA A 121 -7.65 -4.35 -9.70
C ALA A 121 -7.35 -3.12 -10.57
N ALA A 122 -6.06 -2.87 -10.87
CA ALA A 122 -5.64 -1.69 -11.61
C ALA A 122 -6.15 -1.68 -13.06
N THR A 123 -6.10 -2.84 -13.75
CA THR A 123 -6.59 -2.93 -15.14
C THR A 123 -8.10 -2.79 -15.23
N GLU A 124 -8.84 -3.29 -14.24
CA GLU A 124 -10.28 -3.15 -14.15
C GLU A 124 -10.70 -1.72 -13.78
N ALA A 125 -9.99 -1.10 -12.82
CA ALA A 125 -10.30 0.25 -12.37
C ALA A 125 -9.92 1.35 -13.37
N ALA A 126 -8.89 1.14 -14.20
CA ALA A 126 -8.33 2.20 -15.05
C ALA A 126 -9.36 2.92 -15.95
N PRO A 127 -10.32 2.25 -16.63
CA PRO A 127 -11.34 2.94 -17.40
C PRO A 127 -12.28 3.79 -16.53
N ILE A 128 -12.55 3.34 -15.30
CA ILE A 128 -13.39 4.06 -14.34
C ILE A 128 -12.65 5.29 -13.81
N LEU A 129 -11.38 5.10 -13.43
CA LEU A 129 -10.49 6.17 -12.97
C LEU A 129 -10.33 7.27 -14.04
N ALA A 130 -10.20 6.88 -15.31
CA ALA A 130 -10.11 7.82 -16.42
C ALA A 130 -11.36 8.73 -16.53
N ARG A 131 -12.56 8.18 -16.30
CA ARG A 131 -13.81 8.97 -16.31
C ARG A 131 -13.91 9.98 -15.17
N SER A 132 -13.16 9.79 -14.09
CA SER A 132 -13.16 10.74 -12.97
C SER A 132 -12.45 12.05 -13.29
N GLY A 133 -11.59 12.09 -14.32
CA GLY A 133 -10.77 13.25 -14.69
C GLY A 133 -9.52 13.46 -13.79
N HIS A 134 -9.32 12.62 -12.77
CA HIS A 134 -8.21 12.71 -11.80
C HIS A 134 -7.80 11.36 -11.24
N GLY A 135 -7.74 10.37 -12.11
CA GLY A 135 -7.44 8.99 -11.74
C GLY A 135 -6.06 8.82 -11.08
N ALA A 136 -6.03 8.15 -9.93
CA ALA A 136 -4.80 7.82 -9.23
C ALA A 136 -4.78 6.36 -8.77
N ILE A 137 -3.71 5.64 -9.11
CA ILE A 137 -3.38 4.31 -8.61
C ILE A 137 -2.16 4.46 -7.69
N VAL A 138 -2.30 4.08 -6.42
CA VAL A 138 -1.21 4.04 -5.45
C VAL A 138 -1.04 2.59 -4.99
N SER A 139 0.11 2.00 -5.25
CA SER A 139 0.39 0.61 -4.87
C SER A 139 1.46 0.54 -3.78
N ILE A 140 1.23 -0.31 -2.78
CA ILE A 140 2.20 -0.54 -1.71
C ILE A 140 3.13 -1.70 -2.08
N ALA A 141 4.38 -1.35 -2.38
CA ALA A 141 5.47 -2.32 -2.53
C ALA A 141 6.24 -2.48 -1.20
N SER A 142 7.54 -2.51 -1.24
CA SER A 142 8.45 -2.58 -0.09
C SER A 142 9.85 -2.17 -0.53
N ILE A 143 10.69 -1.75 0.41
CA ILE A 143 12.13 -1.67 0.16
C ILE A 143 12.72 -3.06 -0.13
N ALA A 144 12.15 -4.14 0.42
CA ALA A 144 12.50 -5.51 0.07
C ALA A 144 12.09 -5.81 -1.38
N GLY A 145 13.03 -6.30 -2.18
CA GLY A 145 12.84 -6.53 -3.61
C GLY A 145 12.90 -5.26 -4.48
N ALA A 146 12.55 -4.09 -3.94
CA ALA A 146 12.65 -2.83 -4.67
C ALA A 146 14.07 -2.25 -4.66
N ARG A 147 14.75 -2.36 -3.53
CA ARG A 147 16.04 -1.71 -3.28
C ARG A 147 17.09 -2.67 -2.72
N LEU A 148 16.67 -3.62 -1.87
CA LEU A 148 17.54 -4.50 -1.12
C LEU A 148 17.01 -5.93 -1.10
N GLY A 149 17.91 -6.92 -1.06
CA GLY A 149 17.63 -8.23 -0.49
C GLY A 149 17.65 -8.11 1.03
N ILE A 150 16.57 -8.50 1.70
CA ILE A 150 16.44 -8.41 3.15
C ILE A 150 16.20 -9.81 3.70
N ASP A 151 17.03 -10.26 4.65
CA ASP A 151 17.05 -11.63 5.15
C ASP A 151 15.71 -12.15 5.71
N PHE A 152 14.85 -11.26 6.21
CA PHE A 152 13.54 -11.63 6.74
C PHE A 152 12.40 -11.58 5.71
N ALA A 153 12.68 -11.20 4.46
CA ALA A 153 11.71 -11.21 3.37
C ALA A 153 11.95 -12.44 2.48
N SER A 154 10.90 -13.22 2.24
CA SER A 154 11.00 -14.35 1.32
C SER A 154 11.25 -13.89 -0.12
N GLU A 155 11.79 -14.81 -0.94
CA GLU A 155 12.01 -14.60 -2.37
C GLU A 155 10.70 -14.23 -3.07
N ALA A 156 9.62 -14.93 -2.75
CA ALA A 156 8.28 -14.68 -3.30
C ALA A 156 7.75 -13.28 -2.95
N TYR A 157 7.92 -12.85 -1.68
CA TYR A 157 7.58 -11.50 -1.26
C TYR A 157 8.38 -10.46 -2.03
N SER A 158 9.69 -10.64 -2.10
CA SER A 158 10.61 -9.74 -2.80
C SER A 158 10.29 -9.66 -4.30
N ALA A 159 10.02 -10.81 -4.94
CA ALA A 159 9.62 -10.89 -6.34
C ALA A 159 8.27 -10.16 -6.60
N ALA A 160 7.25 -10.39 -5.75
CA ALA A 160 5.96 -9.73 -5.87
C ALA A 160 6.09 -8.20 -5.73
N LYS A 161 6.88 -7.73 -4.74
CA LYS A 161 7.06 -6.30 -4.47
C LYS A 161 7.92 -5.60 -5.53
N ALA A 162 8.95 -6.28 -6.06
CA ALA A 162 9.70 -5.80 -7.23
C ALA A 162 8.81 -5.74 -8.48
N GLY A 163 8.01 -6.79 -8.72
CA GLY A 163 7.05 -6.86 -9.83
C GLY A 163 6.02 -5.73 -9.79
N THR A 164 5.58 -5.32 -8.61
CA THR A 164 4.64 -4.19 -8.41
C THR A 164 5.19 -2.88 -8.98
N ILE A 165 6.49 -2.64 -8.88
CA ILE A 165 7.14 -1.44 -9.44
C ILE A 165 7.12 -1.47 -10.98
N GLY A 166 7.53 -2.60 -11.58
CA GLY A 166 7.48 -2.79 -13.03
C GLY A 166 6.06 -2.68 -13.58
N LEU A 167 5.08 -3.26 -12.86
CA LEU A 167 3.66 -3.16 -13.18
C LEU A 167 3.20 -1.70 -13.18
N SER A 168 3.48 -0.94 -12.12
CA SER A 168 3.05 0.46 -11.99
C SER A 168 3.61 1.35 -13.11
N ARG A 169 4.88 1.18 -13.48
CA ARG A 169 5.49 1.89 -14.61
C ARG A 169 4.77 1.59 -15.92
N LYS A 170 4.39 0.32 -16.14
CA LYS A 170 3.63 -0.08 -17.34
C LYS A 170 2.22 0.48 -17.33
N LEU A 171 1.55 0.51 -16.17
CA LEU A 171 0.23 1.11 -16.01
C LEU A 171 0.28 2.63 -16.25
N ALA A 172 1.26 3.33 -15.69
CA ALA A 172 1.49 4.75 -15.90
C ALA A 172 1.64 5.08 -17.40
N LYS A 173 2.46 4.30 -18.12
CA LYS A 173 2.62 4.47 -19.57
C LYS A 173 1.34 4.19 -20.35
N ARG A 174 0.59 3.14 -19.96
CA ARG A 174 -0.62 2.70 -20.67
C ARG A 174 -1.79 3.65 -20.48
N PHE A 175 -2.02 4.11 -19.24
CA PHE A 175 -3.21 4.84 -18.85
C PHE A 175 -2.96 6.36 -18.63
N GLY A 176 -1.70 6.79 -18.65
CA GLY A 176 -1.34 8.21 -18.58
C GLY A 176 -2.00 9.09 -19.64
N PRO A 177 -2.09 8.66 -20.93
CA PRO A 177 -2.83 9.41 -21.95
C PRO A 177 -4.32 9.61 -21.63
N SER A 178 -4.90 8.78 -20.75
CA SER A 178 -6.28 8.90 -20.26
C SER A 178 -6.37 9.63 -18.92
N GLY A 179 -5.30 10.29 -18.46
CA GLY A 179 -5.27 11.06 -17.22
C GLY A 179 -5.14 10.23 -15.93
N VAL A 180 -4.78 8.94 -16.03
CA VAL A 180 -4.60 8.08 -14.85
C VAL A 180 -3.12 8.01 -14.48
N ARG A 181 -2.79 8.45 -13.26
CA ARG A 181 -1.44 8.33 -12.68
C ARG A 181 -1.30 6.99 -11.95
N SER A 182 -0.10 6.40 -11.95
CA SER A 182 0.20 5.17 -11.21
C SER A 182 1.57 5.29 -10.56
N ASN A 183 1.61 5.23 -9.23
CA ASN A 183 2.82 5.35 -8.44
C ASN A 183 2.90 4.26 -7.38
N VAL A 184 4.10 4.02 -6.88
CA VAL A 184 4.39 3.00 -5.86
C VAL A 184 5.00 3.67 -4.64
N ILE A 185 4.58 3.22 -3.46
CA ILE A 185 5.24 3.51 -2.21
C ILE A 185 6.02 2.26 -1.79
N CYS A 186 7.29 2.44 -1.40
CA CYS A 186 8.17 1.38 -0.92
C CYS A 186 8.48 1.64 0.57
N PRO A 187 7.63 1.16 1.50
CA PRO A 187 7.88 1.34 2.92
C PRO A 187 9.10 0.54 3.38
N GLY A 188 9.83 1.10 4.34
CA GLY A 188 10.72 0.36 5.23
C GLY A 188 9.94 -0.42 6.29
N VAL A 189 10.54 -0.60 7.46
CA VAL A 189 9.81 -1.20 8.60
C VAL A 189 8.86 -0.16 9.19
N ILE A 190 7.56 -0.46 9.09
CA ILE A 190 6.48 0.38 9.60
C ILE A 190 5.84 -0.33 10.80
N GLU A 191 5.66 0.37 11.90
CA GLU A 191 5.02 -0.15 13.10
C GLU A 191 3.53 -0.40 12.83
N THR A 192 3.18 -1.68 12.64
CA THR A 192 1.82 -2.17 12.40
C THR A 192 1.46 -3.22 13.45
N PRO A 193 0.17 -3.59 13.62
CA PRO A 193 -0.22 -4.69 14.50
C PRO A 193 0.53 -6.00 14.25
N ARG A 194 0.92 -6.25 13.00
CA ARG A 194 1.75 -7.42 12.61
C ARG A 194 3.06 -7.51 13.39
N TRP A 195 3.69 -6.38 13.72
CA TRP A 195 4.95 -6.35 14.48
C TRP A 195 4.76 -6.50 15.99
N ARG A 196 3.52 -6.47 16.46
CA ARG A 196 3.14 -6.65 17.87
C ARG A 196 2.57 -8.05 18.15
N SER A 197 2.42 -8.88 17.11
CA SER A 197 1.88 -10.25 17.24
C SER A 197 2.90 -11.23 17.78
N PRO A 198 2.49 -12.32 18.46
CA PRO A 198 3.38 -13.43 18.82
C PRO A 198 4.12 -13.94 17.58
N GLY A 199 5.45 -14.05 17.66
CA GLY A 199 6.31 -14.40 16.52
C GLY A 199 6.81 -13.19 15.72
N SER A 200 6.51 -11.96 16.14
CA SER A 200 7.14 -10.77 15.59
C SER A 200 8.66 -10.84 15.72
N PRO A 201 9.42 -10.21 14.78
CA PRO A 201 10.89 -10.24 14.82
C PRO A 201 11.42 -9.85 16.19
N GLU A 202 12.46 -10.56 16.58
CA GLU A 202 13.13 -10.37 17.87
C GLU A 202 13.50 -8.90 18.14
N PRO A 203 13.59 -8.53 19.43
CA PRO A 203 14.10 -7.21 19.84
C PRO A 203 15.44 -6.84 19.19
N GLN A 204 16.28 -7.82 18.85
CA GLN A 204 17.55 -7.63 18.15
C GLN A 204 17.37 -7.07 16.74
N PHE A 205 16.39 -7.58 15.95
CA PHE A 205 16.12 -7.04 14.63
C PHE A 205 15.65 -5.58 14.71
N ALA A 206 14.73 -5.30 15.61
CA ALA A 206 14.24 -3.93 15.81
C ALA A 206 15.38 -2.97 16.20
N ARG A 207 16.29 -3.43 17.07
CA ARG A 207 17.48 -2.66 17.49
C ARG A 207 18.42 -2.43 16.32
N ARG A 208 18.75 -3.48 15.54
CA ARG A 208 19.61 -3.36 14.34
C ARG A 208 19.01 -2.43 13.30
N TYR A 209 17.72 -2.58 13.00
CA TYR A 209 17.06 -1.70 12.03
C TYR A 209 17.15 -0.24 12.47
N ARG A 210 16.85 0.06 13.74
CA ARG A 210 16.95 1.44 14.27
C ARG A 210 18.37 1.98 14.20
N GLN A 211 19.39 1.14 14.40
CA GLN A 211 20.79 1.54 14.28
C GLN A 211 21.19 1.82 12.83
N MET A 212 20.60 1.12 11.86
CA MET A 212 20.90 1.27 10.44
C MET A 212 20.10 2.41 9.78
N ALA A 213 18.87 2.64 10.20
CA ALA A 213 18.05 3.71 9.66
C ALA A 213 18.53 5.07 10.19
N PRO A 214 18.89 6.06 9.34
CA PRO A 214 19.33 7.38 9.76
C PRO A 214 18.39 8.09 10.74
N LEU A 215 17.06 7.92 10.57
CA LEU A 215 16.08 8.49 11.49
C LEU A 215 15.95 7.72 12.81
N GLY A 216 16.64 6.60 13.00
CA GLY A 216 16.78 5.88 14.26
C GLY A 216 15.50 5.22 14.80
N ARG A 217 14.45 5.07 14.00
CA ARG A 217 13.16 4.52 14.42
C ARG A 217 12.42 3.79 13.31
N PHE A 218 11.40 3.03 13.65
CA PHE A 218 10.41 2.56 12.69
C PHE A 218 9.54 3.71 12.18
N GLY A 219 9.05 3.59 10.95
CA GLY A 219 8.00 4.45 10.44
C GLY A 219 6.67 4.13 11.11
N GLN A 220 5.76 5.10 11.09
CA GLN A 220 4.40 4.95 11.60
C GLN A 220 3.41 4.88 10.44
N THR A 221 2.31 4.14 10.61
CA THR A 221 1.28 4.01 9.56
C THR A 221 0.72 5.36 9.08
N PRO A 222 0.52 6.39 9.94
CA PRO A 222 0.10 7.71 9.47
C PRO A 222 1.12 8.42 8.56
N GLU A 223 2.41 8.10 8.67
CA GLU A 223 3.42 8.69 7.79
C GLU A 223 3.29 8.15 6.36
N VAL A 224 3.01 6.84 6.23
CA VAL A 224 2.72 6.23 4.92
C VAL A 224 1.39 6.76 4.37
N ALA A 225 0.35 6.87 5.20
CA ALA A 225 -0.95 7.40 4.81
C ALA A 225 -0.87 8.83 4.25
N LYS A 226 0.00 9.68 4.80
CA LYS A 226 0.25 11.03 4.27
C LYS A 226 0.85 11.00 2.86
N LEU A 227 1.74 10.05 2.58
CA LEU A 227 2.29 9.89 1.23
C LEU A 227 1.24 9.30 0.27
N VAL A 228 0.36 8.41 0.74
CA VAL A 228 -0.80 7.94 -0.04
C VAL A 228 -1.71 9.12 -0.39
N LEU A 229 -2.07 9.97 0.58
CA LEU A 229 -2.87 11.17 0.35
C LEU A 229 -2.22 12.10 -0.69
N PHE A 230 -0.93 12.39 -0.57
CA PHE A 230 -0.20 13.21 -1.52
C PHE A 230 -0.27 12.62 -2.93
N LEU A 231 -0.01 11.32 -3.10
CA LEU A 231 -0.03 10.66 -4.40
C LEU A 231 -1.46 10.50 -4.97
N ALA A 232 -2.47 10.47 -4.12
CA ALA A 232 -3.88 10.39 -4.51
C ALA A 232 -4.48 11.76 -4.88
N SER A 233 -3.90 12.86 -4.41
CA SER A 233 -4.40 14.23 -4.61
C SER A 233 -3.78 14.93 -5.84
N ASP A 234 -4.28 16.11 -6.13
CA ASP A 234 -3.78 16.97 -7.21
C ASP A 234 -2.39 17.55 -6.90
N ASP A 235 -1.94 17.51 -5.63
CA ASP A 235 -0.59 17.93 -5.22
C ASP A 235 0.51 17.14 -5.97
N SER A 236 0.18 15.95 -6.48
CA SER A 236 1.06 15.09 -7.27
C SER A 236 0.66 14.95 -8.74
N SER A 237 -0.06 15.93 -9.30
CA SER A 237 -0.64 15.87 -10.66
C SER A 237 0.38 15.62 -11.77
N TYR A 238 1.65 15.94 -11.56
CA TYR A 238 2.73 15.68 -12.53
C TYR A 238 3.66 14.52 -12.14
N ILE A 239 3.24 13.67 -11.17
CA ILE A 239 4.02 12.51 -10.69
C ILE A 239 3.31 11.22 -11.12
N THR A 240 3.97 10.44 -11.99
CA THR A 240 3.49 9.12 -12.42
C THR A 240 4.66 8.20 -12.76
N GLY A 241 4.49 6.89 -12.58
CA GLY A 241 5.52 5.87 -12.84
C GLY A 241 6.65 5.85 -11.80
N GLN A 242 6.49 6.55 -10.67
CA GLN A 242 7.54 6.65 -9.64
C GLN A 242 7.38 5.57 -8.57
N ASP A 243 8.53 5.15 -8.00
CA ASP A 243 8.62 4.34 -6.80
C ASP A 243 9.35 5.16 -5.71
N ILE A 244 8.63 5.44 -4.62
CA ILE A 244 9.07 6.34 -3.56
C ILE A 244 9.33 5.54 -2.29
N ALA A 245 10.60 5.53 -1.82
CA ALA A 245 10.94 4.94 -0.53
C ALA A 245 10.47 5.84 0.63
N ILE A 246 9.89 5.21 1.65
CA ILE A 246 9.55 5.82 2.94
C ILE A 246 10.08 4.90 4.05
N ASP A 247 11.35 5.01 4.35
CA ASP A 247 12.13 4.03 5.09
C ASP A 247 13.08 4.63 6.14
N GLY A 248 12.95 5.91 6.42
CA GLY A 248 13.83 6.62 7.36
C GLY A 248 15.27 6.71 6.89
N GLY A 249 15.52 6.57 5.59
CA GLY A 249 16.85 6.59 4.98
C GLY A 249 17.58 5.24 5.01
N PHE A 250 16.90 4.16 5.42
CA PHE A 250 17.51 2.84 5.59
C PHE A 250 18.22 2.34 4.32
N THR A 251 17.60 2.49 3.15
CA THR A 251 18.15 1.99 1.88
C THR A 251 19.30 2.83 1.33
N MET A 252 19.50 4.04 1.81
CA MET A 252 20.61 4.90 1.40
C MET A 252 21.78 4.93 2.40
N ALA A 253 21.59 4.36 3.60
CA ALA A 253 22.60 4.36 4.64
C ALA A 253 23.69 3.33 4.35
N PHE A 254 24.79 3.74 3.74
CA PHE A 254 26.05 3.01 3.79
C PHE A 254 26.72 3.33 5.13
N ARG A 255 26.79 2.37 6.04
CA ARG A 255 27.76 2.42 7.12
C ARG A 255 29.02 1.72 6.61
N PHE A 256 30.06 2.49 6.31
CA PHE A 256 31.39 1.99 6.47
C PHE A 256 31.55 1.74 7.99
N GLU A 257 31.83 0.51 8.42
CA GLU A 257 32.51 0.34 9.71
C GLU A 257 33.69 1.30 9.64
N SER A 258 33.84 2.16 10.64
CA SER A 258 34.92 3.15 10.67
C SER A 258 36.22 2.38 10.48
N VAL A 259 36.77 2.44 9.28
CA VAL A 259 38.17 2.10 9.08
C VAL A 259 38.88 3.19 9.84
N ASP A 260 39.54 2.81 10.92
CA ASP A 260 40.39 3.72 11.69
C ASP A 260 41.56 4.08 10.77
N PHE A 261 41.42 5.18 10.06
CA PHE A 261 42.47 5.67 9.14
C PHE A 261 43.70 6.21 9.90
N ASP A 262 43.59 6.29 11.24
CA ASP A 262 44.66 6.75 12.12
C ASP A 262 45.46 5.62 12.80
N ALA A 263 45.16 4.33 12.43
CA ALA A 263 45.89 3.17 12.91
C ALA A 263 47.06 2.82 11.97
N GLU A 264 48.08 3.69 11.92
CA GLU A 264 49.45 3.38 11.50
C GLU A 264 50.43 3.80 12.61
#